data_3dd7dad24d4b6bd2f003ecb586ec2357
#
_entry.id   3dd7dad24d4b6bd2f003ecb586ec2357
#
_cell.length_a   1.000
_cell.length_b   1.000
_cell.length_c   1.000
_cell.angle_alpha   90.00
_cell.angle_beta   90.00
_cell.angle_gamma   90.00
#
_symmetry.space_group_name_H-M   'P 1'
#
loop_
_entity.id
_entity.type
_entity.pdbx_description
1 polymer ?
#
loop_
_entity_poly.entity_id
_entity_poly.type
_entity_poly.pdbx_seq_one_letter_code
_entity_poly.pdbx_strand_id
1 'polypeptide(L)'
;ASQTPENFAMDESAGQYGTLKNGVITFPAQGIVLEPSEGEYAGKFFYANANGLQRIMLPGARVYDYSVALTKSEPADGVVEIGATLSEDTREFRYAIFTGNLSDGEASLKAQEMADGKIAAELIKTITASGTISVQDLEGGTGKYTLVGCIYGSDEEANPEGGETASQNLKMQGYASISFGYIAKGDEDKVSVILNIGLEATNEFAGQGITTDNAAKFWAYGEEIESVKYGVFKTKAIQGLDMTAFLQQMGKDFTKEQLDAINGGHYSIMLTGLNGDTEYTFAGLAYNGYVRKLVTASIKTTGKYNPGLESEFLYSDFLPQ
;
A
#
# COMPACT_ATOMS: atom_id res chain seq x y z
N ALA A 1 17.34 -34.61 -14.01
CA ALA A 1 16.80 -35.94 -14.38
C ALA A 1 15.61 -36.22 -13.47
N SER A 2 14.44 -36.53 -14.03
CA SER A 2 13.31 -37.01 -13.23
C SER A 2 13.71 -38.37 -12.63
N GLN A 3 14.00 -38.40 -11.34
CA GLN A 3 14.13 -39.70 -10.67
C GLN A 3 12.74 -40.29 -10.61
N THR A 4 12.52 -41.36 -11.37
CA THR A 4 11.33 -42.18 -11.22
C THR A 4 11.43 -42.96 -9.92
N PRO A 5 10.33 -43.40 -9.31
CA PRO A 5 10.34 -44.24 -8.12
C PRO A 5 11.25 -45.47 -8.30
N GLU A 6 11.35 -46.06 -9.50
CA GLU A 6 12.20 -47.19 -9.82
C GLU A 6 13.69 -46.80 -9.77
N ASN A 7 14.06 -45.64 -10.33
CA ASN A 7 15.45 -45.17 -10.32
C ASN A 7 15.94 -44.86 -8.90
N PHE A 8 15.06 -44.30 -8.06
CA PHE A 8 15.35 -44.06 -6.67
C PHE A 8 15.59 -45.33 -5.87
N ALA A 9 14.83 -46.38 -6.16
CA ALA A 9 14.93 -47.65 -5.47
C ALA A 9 16.17 -48.49 -5.91
N MET A 10 16.74 -48.23 -7.08
CA MET A 10 17.89 -48.94 -7.61
C MET A 10 19.24 -48.29 -7.22
N ASP A 11 19.22 -47.10 -6.63
CA ASP A 11 20.41 -46.47 -6.10
C ASP A 11 20.87 -47.19 -4.82
N GLU A 12 22.16 -47.50 -4.69
CA GLU A 12 22.75 -48.13 -3.50
C GLU A 12 22.50 -47.30 -2.23
N SER A 13 22.29 -46.00 -2.36
CA SER A 13 21.93 -45.10 -1.27
C SER A 13 20.44 -45.16 -0.88
N ALA A 14 19.57 -45.82 -1.66
CA ALA A 14 18.12 -45.83 -1.44
C ALA A 14 17.71 -46.33 -0.05
N GLY A 15 18.48 -47.29 0.52
CA GLY A 15 18.26 -47.76 1.89
C GLY A 15 18.48 -46.69 2.97
N GLN A 16 19.19 -45.60 2.67
CA GLN A 16 19.38 -44.46 3.58
C GLN A 16 18.23 -43.48 3.49
N TYR A 17 17.59 -43.39 2.33
CA TYR A 17 16.55 -42.36 2.05
C TYR A 17 15.13 -42.90 2.13
N GLY A 18 14.96 -44.21 2.08
CA GLY A 18 13.66 -44.84 2.16
C GLY A 18 13.62 -46.21 1.50
N THR A 19 12.45 -46.82 1.48
CA THR A 19 12.25 -48.11 0.82
C THR A 19 11.11 -47.98 -0.20
N LEU A 20 11.34 -48.55 -1.41
CA LEU A 20 10.28 -48.69 -2.43
C LEU A 20 9.68 -50.09 -2.32
N LYS A 21 8.36 -50.17 -2.09
CA LYS A 21 7.62 -51.44 -2.13
C LYS A 21 6.32 -51.23 -2.85
N ASN A 22 6.09 -52.03 -3.89
CA ASN A 22 4.86 -51.96 -4.71
C ASN A 22 4.54 -50.54 -5.25
N GLY A 23 5.58 -49.80 -5.70
CA GLY A 23 5.40 -48.44 -6.21
C GLY A 23 5.25 -47.35 -5.14
N VAL A 24 5.38 -47.70 -3.84
CA VAL A 24 5.27 -46.73 -2.74
C VAL A 24 6.65 -46.53 -2.11
N ILE A 25 7.09 -45.28 -2.08
CA ILE A 25 8.30 -44.89 -1.35
C ILE A 25 7.93 -44.59 0.11
N THR A 26 8.59 -45.27 1.03
CA THR A 26 8.46 -45.02 2.48
C THR A 26 9.68 -44.33 3.01
N PHE A 27 9.53 -43.11 3.49
CA PHE A 27 10.61 -42.36 4.12
C PHE A 27 10.80 -42.75 5.60
N PRO A 28 12.01 -42.55 6.17
CA PRO A 28 12.21 -42.66 7.62
C PRO A 28 11.24 -41.74 8.38
N ALA A 29 10.86 -42.11 9.59
CA ALA A 29 9.93 -41.33 10.40
C ALA A 29 10.43 -39.90 10.68
N GLN A 30 11.73 -39.71 10.81
CA GLN A 30 12.39 -38.42 10.98
C GLN A 30 12.46 -37.58 9.67
N GLY A 31 12.11 -38.17 8.51
CA GLY A 31 12.29 -37.57 7.20
C GLY A 31 13.77 -37.54 6.76
N ILE A 32 13.98 -37.02 5.56
CA ILE A 32 15.30 -36.85 4.96
C ILE A 32 15.42 -35.47 4.30
N VAL A 33 16.66 -34.99 4.19
CA VAL A 33 16.95 -33.80 3.37
C VAL A 33 17.51 -34.30 2.02
N LEU A 34 16.93 -33.82 0.94
CA LEU A 34 17.32 -34.13 -0.43
C LEU A 34 17.94 -32.89 -1.07
N GLU A 35 19.05 -33.11 -1.75
CA GLU A 35 19.73 -32.12 -2.58
C GLU A 35 19.94 -32.73 -3.97
N PRO A 36 19.05 -32.42 -4.96
CA PRO A 36 19.26 -32.86 -6.33
C PRO A 36 20.56 -32.28 -6.90
N SER A 37 21.40 -33.11 -7.50
CA SER A 37 22.64 -32.68 -8.12
C SER A 37 22.49 -32.24 -9.57
N GLU A 38 21.34 -32.54 -10.19
CA GLU A 38 21.06 -32.25 -11.61
C GLU A 38 19.61 -31.86 -11.85
N GLY A 39 19.36 -31.20 -12.99
CA GLY A 39 18.03 -30.81 -13.45
C GLY A 39 17.54 -29.50 -12.85
N GLU A 40 16.25 -29.22 -13.00
CA GLU A 40 15.59 -27.98 -12.58
C GLU A 40 15.74 -27.67 -11.09
N TYR A 41 15.97 -28.70 -10.27
CA TYR A 41 16.04 -28.58 -8.81
C TYR A 41 17.46 -28.77 -8.26
N ALA A 42 18.49 -28.75 -9.12
CA ALA A 42 19.88 -28.84 -8.68
C ALA A 42 20.24 -27.74 -7.70
N GLY A 43 20.91 -28.09 -6.61
CA GLY A 43 21.29 -27.15 -5.56
C GLY A 43 20.17 -26.67 -4.64
N LYS A 44 18.93 -27.15 -4.84
CA LYS A 44 17.79 -26.86 -3.95
C LYS A 44 17.66 -27.95 -2.88
N PHE A 45 17.35 -27.53 -1.66
CA PHE A 45 17.16 -28.47 -0.57
C PHE A 45 15.69 -28.73 -0.31
N PHE A 46 15.35 -29.99 -0.11
CA PHE A 46 13.99 -30.43 0.17
C PHE A 46 13.97 -31.32 1.41
N TYR A 47 12.95 -31.15 2.23
CA TYR A 47 12.65 -32.04 3.31
C TYR A 47 11.53 -32.98 2.88
N ALA A 48 11.79 -34.26 2.88
CA ALA A 48 10.84 -35.30 2.52
C ALA A 48 10.50 -36.19 3.72
N ASN A 49 9.21 -36.41 3.95
CA ASN A 49 8.68 -37.30 4.97
C ASN A 49 7.36 -37.94 4.50
N ALA A 50 6.69 -38.67 5.39
CA ALA A 50 5.43 -39.31 5.09
C ALA A 50 4.29 -38.32 4.69
N ASN A 51 4.41 -37.03 5.02
CA ASN A 51 3.43 -36.00 4.70
C ASN A 51 3.70 -35.27 3.38
N GLY A 52 4.82 -35.59 2.70
CA GLY A 52 5.15 -35.02 1.40
C GLY A 52 6.55 -34.41 1.35
N LEU A 53 6.77 -33.66 0.28
CA LEU A 53 8.00 -32.97 -0.03
C LEU A 53 7.83 -31.48 0.21
N GLN A 54 8.69 -30.91 1.05
CA GLN A 54 8.74 -29.47 1.30
C GLN A 54 10.11 -28.93 0.89
N ARG A 55 10.13 -27.83 0.12
CA ARG A 55 11.35 -27.08 -0.09
C ARG A 55 11.77 -26.46 1.26
N ILE A 56 13.04 -26.62 1.63
CA ILE A 56 13.59 -26.01 2.83
C ILE A 56 14.78 -25.14 2.46
N MET A 57 15.01 -24.13 3.27
CA MET A 57 16.23 -23.34 3.21
C MET A 57 17.12 -23.75 4.36
N LEU A 58 18.38 -24.06 4.06
CA LEU A 58 19.36 -24.35 5.09
C LEU A 58 19.72 -23.07 5.85
N PRO A 59 20.05 -23.16 7.16
CA PRO A 59 20.62 -22.05 7.89
C PRO A 59 21.85 -21.51 7.17
N GLY A 60 21.85 -20.20 6.85
CA GLY A 60 22.93 -19.54 6.11
C GLY A 60 22.72 -19.50 4.58
N ALA A 61 21.66 -20.12 4.02
CA ALA A 61 21.28 -19.91 2.64
C ALA A 61 20.90 -18.44 2.45
N ARG A 62 21.41 -17.79 1.39
CA ARG A 62 21.05 -16.41 1.05
C ARG A 62 19.58 -16.36 0.67
N VAL A 63 18.85 -15.47 1.31
CA VAL A 63 17.48 -15.13 0.91
C VAL A 63 17.58 -13.92 0.00
N TYR A 64 17.13 -14.05 -1.23
CA TYR A 64 17.10 -12.95 -2.19
C TYR A 64 15.88 -12.10 -1.95
N ASP A 65 16.06 -10.78 -1.92
CA ASP A 65 14.97 -9.80 -1.87
C ASP A 65 14.82 -9.16 -3.25
N TYR A 66 13.73 -9.51 -3.92
CA TYR A 66 13.34 -8.92 -5.19
C TYR A 66 12.14 -8.00 -4.97
N SER A 67 12.40 -6.79 -4.53
CA SER A 67 11.35 -5.83 -4.27
C SER A 67 11.66 -4.45 -4.84
N VAL A 68 10.60 -3.69 -5.13
CA VAL A 68 10.66 -2.28 -5.50
C VAL A 68 9.63 -1.53 -4.68
N ALA A 69 10.09 -0.61 -3.84
CA ALA A 69 9.22 0.30 -3.11
C ALA A 69 8.97 1.55 -3.97
N LEU A 70 7.69 1.87 -4.19
CA LEU A 70 7.28 3.02 -4.97
C LEU A 70 6.66 4.10 -4.07
N THR A 71 7.04 5.35 -4.31
CA THR A 71 6.45 6.54 -3.70
C THR A 71 6.04 7.51 -4.78
N LYS A 72 5.13 8.45 -4.48
CA LYS A 72 4.70 9.47 -5.45
C LYS A 72 4.69 10.85 -4.81
N SER A 73 4.98 11.89 -5.61
CA SER A 73 4.67 13.27 -5.28
C SER A 73 3.21 13.60 -5.58
N GLU A 74 2.75 14.75 -5.11
CA GLU A 74 1.57 15.38 -5.71
C GLU A 74 1.92 15.93 -7.10
N PRO A 75 0.94 15.97 -8.04
CA PRO A 75 1.17 16.56 -9.35
C PRO A 75 1.44 18.07 -9.21
N ALA A 76 2.44 18.57 -9.92
CA ALA A 76 2.77 19.98 -9.98
C ALA A 76 3.33 20.33 -11.37
N ASP A 77 2.88 21.43 -11.96
CA ASP A 77 3.37 21.95 -13.25
C ASP A 77 3.38 20.93 -14.39
N GLY A 78 2.44 20.02 -14.43
CA GLY A 78 2.36 18.95 -15.44
C GLY A 78 3.34 17.80 -15.20
N VAL A 79 3.84 17.63 -13.98
CA VAL A 79 4.80 16.59 -13.61
C VAL A 79 4.33 15.85 -12.35
N VAL A 80 4.54 14.53 -12.33
CA VAL A 80 4.48 13.69 -11.13
C VAL A 80 5.79 12.95 -10.99
N GLU A 81 6.41 13.06 -9.82
CA GLU A 81 7.64 12.34 -9.50
C GLU A 81 7.30 11.03 -8.77
N ILE A 82 7.75 9.91 -9.33
CA ILE A 82 7.62 8.61 -8.71
C ILE A 82 9.00 8.13 -8.26
N GLY A 83 9.21 8.08 -6.95
CA GLY A 83 10.41 7.48 -6.37
C GLY A 83 10.33 5.97 -6.47
N ALA A 84 11.39 5.33 -6.98
CA ALA A 84 11.53 3.88 -7.03
C ALA A 84 12.79 3.47 -6.27
N THR A 85 12.63 2.68 -5.23
CA THR A 85 13.73 2.12 -4.45
C THR A 85 13.81 0.63 -4.73
N LEU A 86 14.87 0.23 -5.41
CA LEU A 86 15.14 -1.17 -5.76
C LEU A 86 15.87 -1.85 -4.60
N SER A 87 15.47 -3.07 -4.25
CA SER A 87 16.23 -3.92 -3.33
C SER A 87 17.58 -4.33 -3.93
N GLU A 88 18.49 -4.83 -3.09
CA GLU A 88 19.85 -5.19 -3.49
C GLU A 88 19.91 -6.25 -4.62
N ASP A 89 18.97 -7.19 -4.62
CA ASP A 89 18.91 -8.28 -5.59
C ASP A 89 18.14 -7.93 -6.87
N THR A 90 17.38 -6.82 -6.87
CA THR A 90 16.68 -6.33 -8.06
C THR A 90 17.68 -5.73 -9.04
N ARG A 91 17.73 -6.26 -10.26
CA ARG A 91 18.62 -5.81 -11.33
C ARG A 91 17.98 -4.82 -12.29
N GLU A 92 16.71 -5.03 -12.60
CA GLU A 92 15.94 -4.16 -13.47
C GLU A 92 14.51 -4.02 -12.95
N PHE A 93 13.97 -2.83 -13.12
CA PHE A 93 12.55 -2.56 -12.99
C PHE A 93 12.05 -2.02 -14.33
N ARG A 94 11.27 -2.84 -15.04
CA ARG A 94 10.69 -2.49 -16.34
C ARG A 94 9.24 -2.09 -16.14
N TYR A 95 8.91 -0.86 -16.48
CA TYR A 95 7.60 -0.30 -16.15
C TYR A 95 6.92 0.35 -17.36
N ALA A 96 5.59 0.41 -17.29
CA ALA A 96 4.74 1.18 -18.19
C ALA A 96 3.67 1.91 -17.36
N ILE A 97 3.03 2.92 -17.97
CA ILE A 97 1.98 3.71 -17.34
C ILE A 97 0.67 3.40 -18.05
N PHE A 98 -0.36 3.10 -17.24
CA PHE A 98 -1.69 2.75 -17.72
C PHE A 98 -2.71 3.77 -17.21
N THR A 99 -3.74 4.04 -18.00
CA THR A 99 -4.84 4.93 -17.61
C THR A 99 -5.72 4.26 -16.55
N GLY A 100 -6.11 5.01 -15.55
CA GLY A 100 -7.00 4.60 -14.46
C GLY A 100 -6.27 4.13 -13.21
N ASN A 101 -7.05 3.97 -12.14
CA ASN A 101 -6.61 3.34 -10.89
C ASN A 101 -6.81 1.83 -11.03
N LEU A 102 -5.76 1.11 -11.36
CA LEU A 102 -5.81 -0.34 -11.45
C LEU A 102 -5.84 -0.96 -10.05
N SER A 103 -6.70 -1.95 -9.87
CA SER A 103 -6.64 -2.85 -8.71
C SER A 103 -5.36 -3.69 -8.75
N ASP A 104 -5.01 -4.31 -7.62
CA ASP A 104 -3.83 -5.19 -7.55
C ASP A 104 -3.89 -6.33 -8.57
N GLY A 105 -5.08 -6.95 -8.75
CA GLY A 105 -5.28 -7.99 -9.74
C GLY A 105 -5.10 -7.51 -11.19
N GLU A 106 -5.58 -6.31 -11.53
CA GLU A 106 -5.39 -5.71 -12.85
C GLU A 106 -3.93 -5.33 -13.08
N ALA A 107 -3.26 -4.78 -12.07
CA ALA A 107 -1.83 -4.46 -12.14
C ALA A 107 -0.98 -5.72 -12.32
N SER A 108 -1.28 -6.81 -11.60
CA SER A 108 -0.65 -8.11 -11.79
C SER A 108 -0.80 -8.64 -13.21
N LEU A 109 -2.01 -8.53 -13.78
CA LEU A 109 -2.27 -8.95 -15.16
C LEU A 109 -1.47 -8.10 -16.16
N LYS A 110 -1.40 -6.76 -15.96
CA LYS A 110 -0.58 -5.87 -16.80
C LYS A 110 0.90 -6.20 -16.71
N ALA A 111 1.42 -6.52 -15.54
CA ALA A 111 2.79 -6.98 -15.37
C ALA A 111 3.06 -8.27 -16.14
N GLN A 112 2.14 -9.24 -16.08
CA GLN A 112 2.26 -10.47 -16.85
C GLN A 112 2.19 -10.21 -18.38
N GLU A 113 1.30 -9.32 -18.83
CA GLU A 113 1.22 -8.92 -20.25
C GLU A 113 2.52 -8.26 -20.75
N MET A 114 3.19 -7.47 -19.88
CA MET A 114 4.51 -6.88 -20.18
C MET A 114 5.58 -7.98 -20.30
N ALA A 115 5.62 -8.92 -19.35
CA ALA A 115 6.58 -10.01 -19.34
C ALA A 115 6.40 -10.96 -20.56
N ASP A 116 5.16 -11.17 -20.98
CA ASP A 116 4.81 -11.98 -22.17
C ASP A 116 5.05 -11.23 -23.50
N GLY A 117 5.49 -9.97 -23.46
CA GLY A 117 5.69 -9.16 -24.69
C GLY A 117 4.39 -8.75 -25.39
N LYS A 118 3.26 -8.73 -24.69
CA LYS A 118 1.95 -8.29 -25.21
C LYS A 118 1.76 -6.78 -25.20
N ILE A 119 2.59 -6.07 -24.42
CA ILE A 119 2.65 -4.61 -24.39
C ILE A 119 3.75 -4.15 -25.34
N ALA A 120 3.46 -3.11 -26.14
CA ALA A 120 4.40 -2.56 -27.09
C ALA A 120 5.69 -2.10 -26.39
N ALA A 121 6.85 -2.52 -26.95
CA ALA A 121 8.15 -2.33 -26.30
C ALA A 121 8.51 -0.85 -26.08
N GLU A 122 8.03 0.04 -26.95
CA GLU A 122 8.22 1.49 -26.87
C GLU A 122 7.53 2.14 -25.67
N LEU A 123 6.52 1.49 -25.11
CA LEU A 123 5.82 1.93 -23.90
C LEU A 123 6.52 1.49 -22.61
N ILE A 124 7.43 0.53 -22.71
CA ILE A 124 8.14 -0.04 -21.57
C ILE A 124 9.45 0.68 -21.37
N LYS A 125 9.62 1.29 -20.20
CA LYS A 125 10.85 1.93 -19.76
C LYS A 125 11.55 1.06 -18.71
N THR A 126 12.86 1.22 -18.60
CA THR A 126 13.69 0.41 -17.68
C THR A 126 14.56 1.32 -16.81
N ILE A 127 14.61 1.00 -15.53
CA ILE A 127 15.63 1.52 -14.60
C ILE A 127 16.40 0.35 -13.99
N THR A 128 17.69 0.57 -13.73
CA THR A 128 18.63 -0.43 -13.18
C THR A 128 19.19 -0.03 -11.82
N ALA A 129 18.74 1.10 -11.30
CA ALA A 129 19.13 1.63 -10.00
C ALA A 129 17.95 2.40 -9.39
N SER A 130 17.96 2.51 -8.06
CA SER A 130 17.01 3.36 -7.34
C SER A 130 17.11 4.81 -7.82
N GLY A 131 15.97 5.46 -7.95
CA GLY A 131 15.92 6.85 -8.44
C GLY A 131 14.50 7.37 -8.59
N THR A 132 14.37 8.52 -9.23
CA THR A 132 13.09 9.17 -9.49
C THR A 132 12.72 9.01 -10.95
N ILE A 133 11.47 8.60 -11.19
CA ILE A 133 10.83 8.53 -12.49
C ILE A 133 9.97 9.78 -12.63
N SER A 134 10.34 10.68 -13.53
CA SER A 134 9.55 11.87 -13.85
C SER A 134 8.50 11.51 -14.89
N VAL A 135 7.23 11.68 -14.53
CA VAL A 135 6.07 11.41 -15.39
C VAL A 135 5.52 12.74 -15.86
N GLN A 136 5.54 12.95 -17.15
CA GLN A 136 5.03 14.17 -17.81
C GLN A 136 4.47 13.85 -19.19
N ASP A 137 3.73 14.79 -19.77
CA ASP A 137 3.22 14.74 -21.15
C ASP A 137 2.43 13.46 -21.47
N LEU A 138 1.59 13.01 -20.52
CA LEU A 138 0.73 11.87 -20.73
C LEU A 138 -0.35 12.21 -21.77
N GLU A 139 -0.44 11.39 -22.83
CA GLU A 139 -1.39 11.60 -23.94
C GLU A 139 -2.85 11.68 -23.52
N GLY A 140 -3.22 10.99 -22.44
CA GLY A 140 -4.57 11.02 -21.86
C GLY A 140 -4.89 12.32 -21.10
N GLY A 141 -3.91 13.25 -20.93
CA GLY A 141 -4.11 14.51 -20.21
C GLY A 141 -4.34 14.31 -18.71
N THR A 142 -5.05 15.27 -18.10
CA THR A 142 -5.41 15.21 -16.68
C THR A 142 -6.28 14.00 -16.38
N GLY A 143 -5.83 13.16 -15.43
CA GLY A 143 -6.54 11.91 -15.12
C GLY A 143 -5.81 11.07 -14.05
N LYS A 144 -6.41 9.93 -13.74
CA LYS A 144 -5.79 8.92 -12.85
C LYS A 144 -5.06 7.89 -13.69
N TYR A 145 -3.90 7.49 -13.23
CA TYR A 145 -3.01 6.56 -13.89
C TYR A 145 -2.41 5.59 -12.88
N THR A 146 -1.94 4.46 -13.38
CA THR A 146 -1.17 3.49 -12.59
C THR A 146 0.14 3.18 -13.31
N LEU A 147 1.26 3.39 -12.65
CA LEU A 147 2.53 2.83 -13.04
C LEU A 147 2.55 1.38 -12.58
N VAL A 148 2.79 0.46 -13.51
CA VAL A 148 2.99 -0.97 -13.23
C VAL A 148 4.36 -1.35 -13.75
N GLY A 149 5.14 -2.07 -12.95
CA GLY A 149 6.44 -2.53 -13.39
C GLY A 149 6.77 -3.95 -12.93
N CYS A 150 7.46 -4.67 -13.81
CA CYS A 150 8.01 -5.99 -13.57
C CYS A 150 9.36 -5.88 -12.91
N ILE A 151 9.59 -6.65 -11.88
CA ILE A 151 10.83 -6.73 -11.12
C ILE A 151 11.64 -7.89 -11.69
N TYR A 152 12.84 -7.60 -12.18
CA TYR A 152 13.75 -8.60 -12.72
C TYR A 152 14.97 -8.76 -11.82
N GLY A 153 15.31 -9.98 -11.52
CA GLY A 153 16.53 -10.38 -10.82
C GLY A 153 17.27 -11.44 -11.60
N SER A 154 18.50 -11.74 -11.20
CA SER A 154 19.24 -12.89 -11.73
C SER A 154 18.54 -14.16 -11.30
N ASP A 155 18.36 -15.11 -12.23
CA ASP A 155 17.97 -16.48 -11.89
C ASP A 155 19.19 -17.21 -11.30
N GLU A 156 19.53 -16.84 -10.06
CA GLU A 156 20.68 -17.46 -9.35
C GLU A 156 20.39 -18.91 -8.97
N GLU A 157 19.13 -19.34 -9.04
CA GLU A 157 18.78 -20.77 -8.93
C GLU A 157 19.30 -21.57 -10.13
N ALA A 158 19.47 -20.92 -11.30
CA ALA A 158 20.03 -21.57 -12.49
C ALA A 158 21.57 -21.47 -12.57
N ASN A 159 22.19 -20.59 -11.79
CA ASN A 159 23.66 -20.42 -11.77
C ASN A 159 24.20 -20.00 -10.41
N PRO A 160 24.24 -20.92 -9.43
CA PRO A 160 24.66 -20.61 -8.05
C PRO A 160 26.15 -20.23 -7.92
N GLU A 161 26.97 -20.39 -8.95
CA GLU A 161 28.41 -20.11 -8.89
C GLU A 161 28.80 -18.68 -9.33
N GLY A 162 27.84 -17.81 -9.63
CA GLY A 162 28.09 -16.37 -9.81
C GLY A 162 29.04 -15.99 -10.94
N GLY A 163 29.01 -16.69 -12.07
CA GLY A 163 29.80 -16.32 -13.26
C GLY A 163 29.19 -15.14 -14.03
N GLU A 164 29.98 -14.51 -14.91
CA GLU A 164 29.58 -13.37 -15.77
C GLU A 164 28.29 -13.62 -16.60
N THR A 165 27.87 -14.86 -16.75
CA THR A 165 26.63 -15.29 -17.40
C THR A 165 25.36 -15.05 -16.57
N ALA A 166 25.48 -14.83 -15.26
CA ALA A 166 24.33 -14.52 -14.40
C ALA A 166 23.62 -13.20 -14.77
N SER A 167 24.33 -12.28 -15.43
CA SER A 167 23.76 -11.02 -15.90
C SER A 167 22.88 -11.14 -17.16
N GLN A 168 22.91 -12.27 -17.85
CA GLN A 168 22.20 -12.46 -19.13
C GLN A 168 20.85 -13.16 -18.99
N ASN A 169 20.59 -13.83 -17.86
CA ASN A 169 19.32 -14.55 -17.62
C ASN A 169 18.47 -13.84 -16.55
N LEU A 170 18.01 -12.62 -16.88
CA LEU A 170 17.07 -11.93 -16.00
C LEU A 170 15.71 -12.60 -16.11
N LYS A 171 15.15 -12.96 -14.94
CA LYS A 171 13.82 -13.54 -14.80
C LYS A 171 12.93 -12.60 -14.02
N MET A 172 11.68 -12.51 -14.43
CA MET A 172 10.69 -11.78 -13.65
C MET A 172 10.46 -12.48 -12.31
N GLN A 173 10.69 -11.75 -11.23
CA GLN A 173 10.58 -12.23 -9.85
C GLN A 173 9.30 -11.72 -9.16
N GLY A 174 8.71 -10.65 -9.68
CA GLY A 174 7.51 -10.04 -9.13
C GLY A 174 7.12 -8.77 -9.88
N TYR A 175 6.21 -8.03 -9.30
CA TYR A 175 5.81 -6.72 -9.83
C TYR A 175 5.60 -5.73 -8.68
N ALA A 176 5.59 -4.44 -9.04
CA ALA A 176 5.17 -3.36 -8.17
C ALA A 176 4.30 -2.38 -8.96
N SER A 177 3.33 -1.77 -8.28
CA SER A 177 2.46 -0.78 -8.89
C SER A 177 2.15 0.36 -7.94
N ILE A 178 1.87 1.54 -8.51
CA ILE A 178 1.41 2.70 -7.76
C ILE A 178 0.45 3.52 -8.62
N SER A 179 -0.72 3.80 -8.08
CA SER A 179 -1.69 4.69 -8.72
C SER A 179 -1.45 6.14 -8.31
N PHE A 180 -1.62 7.06 -9.25
CA PHE A 180 -1.40 8.49 -9.04
C PHE A 180 -2.35 9.33 -9.88
N GLY A 181 -2.64 10.55 -9.39
CA GLY A 181 -3.29 11.58 -10.20
C GLY A 181 -2.23 12.33 -11.01
N TYR A 182 -2.56 12.68 -12.24
CA TYR A 182 -1.75 13.53 -13.10
C TYR A 182 -2.59 14.73 -13.52
N ILE A 183 -2.03 15.93 -13.42
CA ILE A 183 -2.63 17.18 -13.87
C ILE A 183 -1.79 17.69 -15.03
N ALA A 184 -2.38 17.73 -16.23
CA ALA A 184 -1.70 18.30 -17.39
C ALA A 184 -1.44 19.79 -17.18
N LYS A 185 -0.35 20.29 -17.69
CA LYS A 185 0.03 21.69 -17.57
C LYS A 185 -1.08 22.61 -18.12
N GLY A 186 -1.53 23.52 -17.29
CA GLY A 186 -2.63 24.45 -17.60
C GLY A 186 -4.02 23.92 -17.23
N ASP A 187 -4.09 22.75 -16.57
CA ASP A 187 -5.33 22.15 -16.05
C ASP A 187 -5.44 22.26 -14.52
N GLU A 188 -4.54 22.99 -13.87
CA GLU A 188 -4.44 23.09 -12.40
C GLU A 188 -5.76 23.57 -11.78
N ASP A 189 -6.44 24.52 -12.46
CA ASP A 189 -7.72 25.07 -12.00
C ASP A 189 -8.92 24.12 -12.22
N LYS A 190 -8.74 23.04 -12.99
CA LYS A 190 -9.80 22.06 -13.26
C LYS A 190 -9.94 21.00 -12.17
N VAL A 191 -8.95 20.90 -11.30
CA VAL A 191 -8.91 19.89 -10.24
C VAL A 191 -8.96 20.56 -8.88
N SER A 192 -10.03 20.29 -8.12
CA SER A 192 -10.20 20.82 -6.78
C SER A 192 -10.77 19.77 -5.84
N VAL A 193 -10.40 19.85 -4.56
CA VAL A 193 -11.05 19.02 -3.53
C VAL A 193 -12.41 19.59 -3.20
N ILE A 194 -13.46 18.80 -3.40
CA ILE A 194 -14.82 19.10 -3.01
C ILE A 194 -15.11 18.38 -1.70
N LEU A 195 -14.87 19.06 -0.59
CA LEU A 195 -15.23 18.60 0.74
C LEU A 195 -15.82 19.76 1.52
N ASN A 196 -17.05 19.59 1.95
CA ASN A 196 -17.80 20.52 2.79
C ASN A 196 -17.97 19.89 4.17
N ILE A 197 -17.71 20.66 5.20
CA ILE A 197 -17.82 20.23 6.59
C ILE A 197 -18.50 21.29 7.44
N GLY A 198 -19.09 20.87 8.54
CA GLY A 198 -19.64 21.79 9.53
C GLY A 198 -19.67 21.21 10.93
N LEU A 199 -19.70 22.10 11.91
CA LEU A 199 -19.98 21.82 13.31
C LEU A 199 -21.23 22.60 13.71
N GLU A 200 -22.20 21.91 14.29
CA GLU A 200 -23.48 22.47 14.68
C GLU A 200 -23.78 22.22 16.15
N ALA A 201 -24.28 23.24 16.81
CA ALA A 201 -24.83 23.08 18.14
C ALA A 201 -26.13 22.28 18.07
N THR A 202 -26.29 21.31 18.93
CA THR A 202 -27.48 20.45 18.93
C THR A 202 -27.90 20.06 20.34
N ASN A 203 -29.20 19.95 20.53
CA ASN A 203 -29.84 19.40 21.72
C ASN A 203 -30.61 18.12 21.39
N GLU A 204 -30.34 17.50 20.24
CA GLU A 204 -31.04 16.30 19.76
C GLU A 204 -31.03 15.17 20.78
N PHE A 205 -29.96 15.05 21.55
CA PHE A 205 -29.79 14.02 22.58
C PHE A 205 -29.77 14.58 24.02
N ALA A 206 -30.45 15.70 24.25
CA ALA A 206 -30.47 16.35 25.58
C ALA A 206 -30.99 15.43 26.70
N GLY A 207 -31.93 14.55 26.39
CA GLY A 207 -32.43 13.52 27.32
C GLY A 207 -31.39 12.51 27.77
N GLN A 208 -30.25 12.41 27.06
CA GLN A 208 -29.11 11.56 27.38
C GLN A 208 -27.93 12.37 27.99
N GLY A 209 -28.16 13.64 28.34
CA GLY A 209 -27.13 14.52 28.86
C GLY A 209 -26.16 15.08 27.81
N ILE A 210 -26.46 14.88 26.53
CA ILE A 210 -25.70 15.41 25.39
C ILE A 210 -26.37 16.67 24.90
N THR A 211 -25.75 17.81 25.18
CA THR A 211 -26.31 19.15 24.93
C THR A 211 -25.28 20.06 24.27
N THR A 212 -25.69 21.24 23.89
CA THR A 212 -24.80 22.29 23.36
C THR A 212 -23.69 22.71 24.32
N ASP A 213 -23.75 22.30 25.60
CA ASP A 213 -22.72 22.58 26.57
C ASP A 213 -21.51 21.64 26.48
N ASN A 214 -21.70 20.45 25.99
CA ASN A 214 -20.69 19.38 26.00
C ASN A 214 -20.57 18.59 24.69
N ALA A 215 -21.30 18.99 23.66
CA ALA A 215 -21.33 18.28 22.40
C ALA A 215 -21.56 19.19 21.19
N ALA A 216 -21.16 18.70 20.04
CA ALA A 216 -21.45 19.31 18.74
C ALA A 216 -21.72 18.22 17.71
N LYS A 217 -22.62 18.46 16.76
CA LYS A 217 -22.82 17.60 15.60
C LYS A 217 -21.82 17.99 14.52
N PHE A 218 -20.98 17.06 14.16
CA PHE A 218 -20.12 17.17 12.97
C PHE A 218 -20.85 16.58 11.77
N TRP A 219 -20.74 17.22 10.62
CA TRP A 219 -21.19 16.67 9.35
C TRP A 219 -20.17 16.95 8.25
N ALA A 220 -20.12 16.05 7.27
CA ALA A 220 -19.28 16.16 6.09
C ALA A 220 -19.96 15.55 4.85
N TYR A 221 -19.76 16.16 3.70
CA TYR A 221 -20.06 15.60 2.39
C TYR A 221 -19.02 16.06 1.37
N GLY A 222 -18.70 15.21 0.42
CA GLY A 222 -17.68 15.48 -0.59
C GLY A 222 -17.84 14.62 -1.83
N GLU A 223 -16.93 14.83 -2.77
CA GLU A 223 -16.89 14.08 -4.03
C GLU A 223 -15.47 13.56 -4.24
N GLU A 224 -15.36 12.28 -4.58
CA GLU A 224 -14.09 11.60 -4.88
C GLU A 224 -12.98 11.79 -3.83
N ILE A 225 -13.37 11.87 -2.56
CA ILE A 225 -12.42 11.99 -1.45
C ILE A 225 -11.78 10.62 -1.20
N GLU A 226 -10.46 10.52 -1.39
CA GLU A 226 -9.69 9.28 -1.17
C GLU A 226 -9.18 9.15 0.25
N SER A 227 -8.85 10.26 0.89
CA SER A 227 -8.44 10.26 2.30
C SER A 227 -8.69 11.61 2.97
N VAL A 228 -8.87 11.58 4.27
CA VAL A 228 -8.89 12.77 5.13
C VAL A 228 -8.11 12.46 6.39
N LYS A 229 -7.06 13.25 6.65
CA LYS A 229 -6.42 13.27 7.96
C LYS A 229 -7.03 14.39 8.79
N TYR A 230 -7.51 14.08 9.98
CA TYR A 230 -8.28 15.03 10.77
C TYR A 230 -7.91 15.07 12.26
N GLY A 231 -8.37 16.14 12.91
CA GLY A 231 -8.38 16.26 14.35
C GLY A 231 -9.41 17.29 14.81
N VAL A 232 -9.80 17.19 16.06
CA VAL A 232 -10.63 18.17 16.74
C VAL A 232 -9.84 18.77 17.89
N PHE A 233 -9.75 20.08 17.95
CA PHE A 233 -8.86 20.81 18.84
C PHE A 233 -9.61 21.93 19.55
N LYS A 234 -9.16 22.30 20.75
CA LYS A 234 -9.48 23.65 21.26
C LYS A 234 -8.86 24.67 20.31
N THR A 235 -9.66 25.57 19.75
CA THR A 235 -9.21 26.54 18.74
C THR A 235 -7.95 27.30 19.18
N LYS A 236 -7.87 27.64 20.46
CA LYS A 236 -6.71 28.35 21.01
C LYS A 236 -5.42 27.52 20.94
N ALA A 237 -5.51 26.19 21.04
CA ALA A 237 -4.32 25.31 21.06
C ALA A 237 -3.64 25.20 19.69
N ILE A 238 -4.37 25.48 18.60
CA ILE A 238 -3.85 25.36 17.22
C ILE A 238 -3.54 26.70 16.56
N GLN A 239 -3.67 27.80 17.30
CA GLN A 239 -3.37 29.14 16.75
C GLN A 239 -1.89 29.24 16.37
N GLY A 240 -1.64 29.63 15.11
CA GLY A 240 -0.28 29.81 14.60
C GLY A 240 0.43 28.52 14.16
N LEU A 241 -0.22 27.36 14.25
CA LEU A 241 0.34 26.11 13.69
C LEU A 241 0.11 26.02 12.19
N ASP A 242 1.09 25.46 11.49
CA ASP A 242 0.87 24.94 10.14
C ASP A 242 0.03 23.66 10.23
N MET A 243 -1.29 23.81 10.11
CA MET A 243 -2.23 22.70 10.26
C MET A 243 -2.05 21.65 9.15
N THR A 244 -1.57 22.03 7.97
CA THR A 244 -1.30 21.07 6.89
C THR A 244 -0.18 20.13 7.29
N ALA A 245 0.98 20.67 7.68
CA ALA A 245 2.10 19.88 8.14
C ALA A 245 1.76 19.07 9.41
N PHE A 246 1.04 19.69 10.34
CA PHE A 246 0.61 19.03 11.58
C PHE A 246 -0.28 17.82 11.31
N LEU A 247 -1.34 17.97 10.48
CA LEU A 247 -2.27 16.87 10.18
C LEU A 247 -1.61 15.77 9.33
N GLN A 248 -0.66 16.10 8.48
CA GLN A 248 0.10 15.06 7.74
C GLN A 248 0.82 14.10 8.69
N GLN A 249 1.35 14.59 9.80
CA GLN A 249 2.13 13.80 10.75
C GLN A 249 1.28 13.18 11.85
N MET A 250 0.33 13.94 12.39
CA MET A 250 -0.38 13.63 13.63
C MET A 250 -1.88 13.41 13.45
N GLY A 251 -2.44 13.71 12.28
CA GLY A 251 -3.86 13.55 12.02
C GLY A 251 -4.30 12.09 12.02
N LYS A 252 -5.52 11.82 12.51
CA LYS A 252 -6.20 10.54 12.36
C LYS A 252 -6.74 10.40 10.94
N ASP A 253 -6.74 9.17 10.42
CA ASP A 253 -7.38 8.88 9.15
C ASP A 253 -8.86 8.54 9.35
N PHE A 254 -9.73 9.01 8.45
CA PHE A 254 -11.07 8.45 8.34
C PHE A 254 -10.99 7.02 7.81
N THR A 255 -11.88 6.16 8.31
CA THR A 255 -12.02 4.80 7.79
C THR A 255 -12.62 4.80 6.39
N LYS A 256 -12.52 3.67 5.70
CA LYS A 256 -13.13 3.52 4.39
C LYS A 256 -14.65 3.75 4.42
N GLU A 257 -15.32 3.21 5.44
CA GLU A 257 -16.78 3.35 5.61
C GLU A 257 -17.18 4.82 5.82
N GLN A 258 -16.37 5.58 6.58
CA GLN A 258 -16.60 7.01 6.78
C GLN A 258 -16.38 7.79 5.48
N LEU A 259 -15.34 7.47 4.71
CA LEU A 259 -15.07 8.08 3.41
C LEU A 259 -16.18 7.74 2.39
N ASP A 260 -16.68 6.50 2.37
CA ASP A 260 -17.78 6.08 1.52
C ASP A 260 -19.06 6.87 1.87
N ALA A 261 -19.33 7.11 3.16
CA ALA A 261 -20.47 7.94 3.59
C ALA A 261 -20.30 9.42 3.21
N ILE A 262 -19.09 9.98 3.32
CA ILE A 262 -18.78 11.35 2.88
C ILE A 262 -19.02 11.49 1.37
N ASN A 263 -18.49 10.56 0.57
CA ASN A 263 -18.66 10.54 -0.88
C ASN A 263 -20.11 10.21 -1.29
N GLY A 264 -20.85 9.50 -0.45
CA GLY A 264 -22.29 9.24 -0.62
C GLY A 264 -23.20 10.41 -0.27
N GLY A 265 -22.62 11.54 0.13
CA GLY A 265 -23.33 12.81 0.32
C GLY A 265 -23.79 13.12 1.74
N HIS A 266 -23.56 12.20 2.70
CA HIS A 266 -23.91 12.49 4.10
C HIS A 266 -23.13 11.62 5.08
N TYR A 267 -22.30 12.24 5.86
CA TYR A 267 -21.67 11.67 7.04
C TYR A 267 -21.91 12.62 8.20
N SER A 268 -22.42 12.12 9.32
CA SER A 268 -22.55 12.92 10.53
C SER A 268 -22.37 12.10 11.78
N ILE A 269 -21.74 12.73 12.79
CA ILE A 269 -21.52 12.13 14.11
C ILE A 269 -21.64 13.17 15.20
N MET A 270 -21.84 12.70 16.43
CA MET A 270 -21.77 13.55 17.62
C MET A 270 -20.36 13.56 18.18
N LEU A 271 -19.79 14.76 18.31
CA LEU A 271 -18.61 15.01 19.11
C LEU A 271 -19.08 15.27 20.55
N THR A 272 -18.69 14.41 21.47
CA THR A 272 -19.09 14.48 22.89
C THR A 272 -17.87 14.70 23.77
N GLY A 273 -18.11 15.04 25.06
CA GLY A 273 -17.03 15.27 26.02
C GLY A 273 -16.34 16.63 25.85
N LEU A 274 -16.97 17.54 25.11
CA LEU A 274 -16.48 18.90 24.96
C LEU A 274 -16.65 19.66 26.29
N ASN A 275 -15.78 20.65 26.55
CA ASN A 275 -15.90 21.53 27.67
C ASN A 275 -16.83 22.71 27.34
N GLY A 276 -17.56 23.21 28.33
CA GLY A 276 -18.41 24.38 28.17
C GLY A 276 -17.59 25.67 27.96
N ASP A 277 -18.22 26.69 27.42
CA ASP A 277 -17.61 28.01 27.10
C ASP A 277 -16.26 27.91 26.37
N THR A 278 -16.13 26.91 25.54
CA THR A 278 -14.87 26.60 24.82
C THR A 278 -15.10 26.56 23.32
N GLU A 279 -14.20 27.18 22.57
CA GLU A 279 -14.23 27.09 21.10
C GLU A 279 -13.41 25.91 20.62
N TYR A 280 -14.02 25.10 19.74
CA TYR A 280 -13.42 23.93 19.12
C TYR A 280 -13.37 24.09 17.63
N THR A 281 -12.28 23.61 17.04
CA THR A 281 -12.09 23.56 15.59
C THR A 281 -11.85 22.10 15.16
N PHE A 282 -12.70 21.63 14.25
CA PHE A 282 -12.36 20.48 13.42
C PHE A 282 -11.45 20.98 12.30
N ALA A 283 -10.33 20.30 12.08
CA ALA A 283 -9.47 20.52 10.95
C ALA A 283 -9.26 19.20 10.21
N GLY A 284 -9.43 19.21 8.90
CA GLY A 284 -9.26 18.04 8.04
C GLY A 284 -8.42 18.39 6.82
N LEU A 285 -7.42 17.57 6.54
CA LEU A 285 -6.62 17.63 5.33
C LEU A 285 -7.12 16.56 4.35
N ALA A 286 -7.96 16.98 3.43
CA ALA A 286 -8.59 16.11 2.43
C ALA A 286 -7.70 15.93 1.20
N TYR A 287 -7.73 14.75 0.59
CA TYR A 287 -7.03 14.38 -0.63
C TYR A 287 -8.00 13.66 -1.58
N ASN A 288 -8.01 14.06 -2.85
CA ASN A 288 -8.88 13.50 -3.90
C ASN A 288 -8.12 12.68 -4.95
N GLY A 289 -6.90 12.25 -4.63
CA GLY A 289 -6.03 11.54 -5.59
C GLY A 289 -5.13 12.45 -6.43
N TYR A 290 -5.39 13.78 -6.39
CA TYR A 290 -4.60 14.79 -7.12
C TYR A 290 -3.98 15.80 -6.16
N VAL A 291 -4.81 16.52 -5.43
CA VAL A 291 -4.39 17.63 -4.58
C VAL A 291 -4.93 17.50 -3.18
N ARG A 292 -4.29 18.18 -2.23
CA ARG A 292 -4.76 18.29 -0.85
C ARG A 292 -5.39 19.64 -0.59
N LYS A 293 -6.37 19.65 0.30
CA LYS A 293 -7.02 20.87 0.79
C LYS A 293 -7.28 20.77 2.27
N LEU A 294 -6.82 21.78 3.00
CA LEU A 294 -7.20 21.98 4.40
C LEU A 294 -8.62 22.55 4.46
N VAL A 295 -9.48 21.90 5.22
CA VAL A 295 -10.83 22.37 5.55
C VAL A 295 -10.97 22.49 7.06
N THR A 296 -11.67 23.51 7.53
CA THR A 296 -11.88 23.75 8.95
C THR A 296 -13.33 24.15 9.22
N ALA A 297 -13.83 23.75 10.40
CA ALA A 297 -15.11 24.22 10.91
C ALA A 297 -14.96 24.43 12.43
N SER A 298 -15.51 25.52 12.96
CA SER A 298 -15.40 25.86 14.37
C SER A 298 -16.75 26.04 14.99
N ILE A 299 -16.83 25.73 16.30
CA ILE A 299 -18.01 25.96 17.13
C ILE A 299 -17.59 26.32 18.55
N LYS A 300 -18.37 27.18 19.18
CA LYS A 300 -18.26 27.49 20.60
C LYS A 300 -19.36 26.78 21.38
N THR A 301 -18.99 25.93 22.34
CA THR A 301 -19.93 25.31 23.27
C THR A 301 -20.54 26.32 24.19
N THR A 302 -21.77 26.06 24.64
CA THR A 302 -22.44 26.84 25.69
C THR A 302 -22.07 26.33 27.10
N GLY A 303 -22.74 26.80 28.13
CA GLY A 303 -22.55 26.36 29.52
C GLY A 303 -21.31 26.95 30.21
N LYS A 304 -20.87 26.30 31.25
CA LYS A 304 -19.73 26.77 32.06
C LYS A 304 -18.49 25.92 31.77
N TYR A 305 -17.35 26.60 31.71
CA TYR A 305 -16.06 25.93 31.61
C TYR A 305 -15.80 25.08 32.87
N ASN A 306 -15.37 23.83 32.65
CA ASN A 306 -15.00 22.89 33.69
C ASN A 306 -13.47 22.64 33.65
N PRO A 307 -12.68 23.16 34.58
CA PRO A 307 -11.23 22.97 34.58
C PRO A 307 -10.80 21.52 34.79
N GLY A 308 -11.69 20.63 35.26
CA GLY A 308 -11.42 19.21 35.39
C GLY A 308 -11.45 18.43 34.04
N LEU A 309 -11.88 19.07 32.97
CA LEU A 309 -11.93 18.50 31.61
C LEU A 309 -10.83 19.11 30.73
N GLU A 310 -9.60 19.22 31.24
CA GLU A 310 -8.49 19.77 30.49
C GLU A 310 -7.85 18.70 29.59
N SER A 311 -8.34 18.60 28.35
CA SER A 311 -7.60 18.01 27.24
C SER A 311 -7.45 19.07 26.16
N GLU A 312 -6.22 19.34 25.72
CA GLU A 312 -5.96 20.25 24.59
C GLU A 312 -6.28 19.61 23.26
N PHE A 313 -6.25 18.27 23.20
CA PHE A 313 -6.46 17.48 22.01
C PHE A 313 -7.59 16.49 22.25
N LEU A 314 -8.70 16.67 21.58
CA LEU A 314 -9.76 15.68 21.51
C LEU A 314 -9.51 14.80 20.26
N TYR A 315 -8.77 13.72 20.45
CA TYR A 315 -8.93 12.57 19.56
C TYR A 315 -10.22 11.88 19.99
N SER A 316 -11.36 12.39 19.53
CA SER A 316 -12.59 11.66 19.73
C SER A 316 -12.45 10.37 18.94
N ASP A 317 -12.48 9.23 19.63
CA ASP A 317 -12.87 8.00 19.00
C ASP A 317 -14.31 8.23 18.55
N PHE A 318 -14.46 8.61 17.30
CA PHE A 318 -15.76 8.70 16.68
C PHE A 318 -16.33 7.31 16.71
N LEU A 319 -17.22 7.07 17.68
CA LEU A 319 -17.98 5.84 17.74
C LEU A 319 -19.00 5.93 16.59
N PRO A 320 -18.99 4.98 15.65
CA PRO A 320 -20.10 4.86 14.74
C PRO A 320 -21.34 4.57 15.57
N GLN A 321 -22.39 5.35 15.39
CA GLN A 321 -23.72 5.02 15.89
C GLN A 321 -24.42 4.11 14.89
#